data_871459fa16a38f49d31a0f2ebca3417b
#
_entry.id   871459fa16a38f49d31a0f2ebca3417b
#
_cell.length_a   1.000
_cell.length_b   1.000
_cell.length_c   1.000
_cell.angle_alpha   90.00
_cell.angle_beta   90.00
_cell.angle_gamma   90.00
#
_symmetry.space_group_name_H-M   'P 1'
#
loop_
_entity.id
_entity.type
_entity.pdbx_description
1 polymer ?
#
loop_
_entity_poly.entity_id
_entity_poly.type
_entity_poly.pdbx_seq_one_letter_code
_entity_poly.pdbx_strand_id
1 'polypeptide(L)'
;MEMTNATAANATAANATAANAGYVHGYSGREARRLGDQADALAELLHAGTSYPAGSRVLEAGCGVGAQTVHLVARSPGAHVTAVDVSAASLAQARARVAAERPGARVEWRRADLYDLPFGDAAFDHVFVCFVLEHLRDPGGALAGLRRVLRPGGTLTVVEGDHGSAFLHPDSAHARAAIAHLAALQAAAGGDALIGRRLRPLLAAAGYAGIAAGPRTVYTDADRPALAEAFTLGTFTAMVAAVRGDAVAAGLTTPADWDRGVAGLRRAAGADGTFHYTFFKATAVNPG
;
A
#
# COMPACT_ATOMS: atom_id res chain seq x y z
N MET A 1 -20.27 -39.40 -12.39
CA MET A 1 -19.41 -38.90 -11.32
C MET A 1 -18.45 -37.82 -11.86
N GLU A 2 -18.99 -36.83 -12.61
CA GLU A 2 -18.24 -35.82 -13.36
C GLU A 2 -18.76 -34.37 -13.20
N MET A 3 -19.70 -34.12 -12.29
CA MET A 3 -20.29 -32.78 -12.11
C MET A 3 -19.73 -31.96 -10.94
N THR A 4 -18.78 -32.48 -10.15
CA THR A 4 -18.28 -31.80 -8.94
C THR A 4 -17.03 -30.96 -9.16
N ASN A 5 -16.27 -31.16 -10.28
CA ASN A 5 -15.02 -30.42 -10.53
C ASN A 5 -15.20 -29.06 -11.23
N ALA A 6 -16.31 -28.85 -11.96
CA ALA A 6 -16.54 -27.59 -12.66
C ALA A 6 -16.97 -26.44 -11.71
N THR A 7 -17.66 -26.77 -10.62
CA THR A 7 -18.17 -25.77 -9.66
C THR A 7 -17.06 -25.20 -8.77
N ALA A 8 -16.08 -26.03 -8.39
CA ALA A 8 -14.93 -25.59 -7.60
C ALA A 8 -13.98 -24.68 -8.42
N ALA A 9 -13.74 -25.03 -9.70
CA ALA A 9 -12.89 -24.23 -10.58
C ALA A 9 -13.53 -22.85 -10.90
N ASN A 10 -14.85 -22.79 -11.07
CA ASN A 10 -15.57 -21.54 -11.28
C ASN A 10 -15.62 -20.65 -10.02
N ALA A 11 -15.74 -21.23 -8.83
CA ALA A 11 -15.69 -20.48 -7.56
C ALA A 11 -14.29 -19.88 -7.32
N THR A 12 -13.23 -20.62 -7.67
CA THR A 12 -11.83 -20.14 -7.53
C THR A 12 -11.52 -19.03 -8.54
N ALA A 13 -12.03 -19.14 -9.77
CA ALA A 13 -11.88 -18.10 -10.79
C ALA A 13 -12.70 -16.83 -10.45
N ALA A 14 -13.91 -16.98 -9.93
CA ALA A 14 -14.74 -15.86 -9.48
C ALA A 14 -14.15 -15.13 -8.27
N ASN A 15 -13.56 -15.85 -7.31
CA ASN A 15 -12.86 -15.25 -6.18
C ASN A 15 -11.55 -14.54 -6.60
N ALA A 16 -10.79 -15.08 -7.56
CA ALA A 16 -9.61 -14.41 -8.10
C ALA A 16 -9.96 -13.12 -8.86
N THR A 17 -11.10 -13.10 -9.55
CA THR A 17 -11.62 -11.91 -10.25
C THR A 17 -12.14 -10.87 -9.26
N ALA A 18 -12.77 -11.29 -8.15
CA ALA A 18 -13.26 -10.41 -7.10
C ALA A 18 -12.10 -9.77 -6.28
N ALA A 19 -11.03 -10.53 -6.01
CA ALA A 19 -9.83 -10.01 -5.34
C ALA A 19 -9.09 -8.97 -6.19
N ASN A 20 -9.11 -9.10 -7.53
CA ASN A 20 -8.53 -8.13 -8.46
C ASN A 20 -9.41 -6.89 -8.71
N ALA A 21 -10.71 -6.94 -8.41
CA ALA A 21 -11.65 -5.84 -8.66
C ALA A 21 -11.51 -4.67 -7.67
N GLY A 22 -10.74 -4.82 -6.60
CA GLY A 22 -10.57 -3.78 -5.56
C GLY A 22 -9.39 -2.82 -5.78
N TYR A 23 -8.43 -3.14 -6.66
CA TYR A 23 -7.26 -2.28 -6.87
C TYR A 23 -7.52 -1.27 -8.00
N VAL A 24 -7.86 -0.05 -7.61
CA VAL A 24 -8.28 1.03 -8.53
C VAL A 24 -7.19 1.44 -9.53
N HIS A 25 -5.90 1.26 -9.20
CA HIS A 25 -4.79 1.70 -10.04
C HIS A 25 -4.32 0.67 -11.08
N GLY A 26 -4.83 -0.57 -11.04
CA GLY A 26 -4.47 -1.66 -11.97
C GLY A 26 -3.06 -2.22 -11.76
N TYR A 27 -2.67 -3.20 -12.60
CA TYR A 27 -1.41 -3.95 -12.48
C TYR A 27 -0.50 -3.79 -13.71
N SER A 28 -0.48 -2.61 -14.33
CA SER A 28 0.34 -2.35 -15.52
C SER A 28 1.84 -2.20 -15.19
N GLY A 29 2.71 -2.42 -16.20
CA GLY A 29 4.15 -2.17 -16.02
C GLY A 29 4.49 -0.70 -15.71
N ARG A 30 3.62 0.25 -16.08
CA ARG A 30 3.74 1.67 -15.70
C ARG A 30 3.48 1.83 -14.21
N GLU A 31 2.45 1.17 -13.68
CA GLU A 31 2.13 1.19 -12.27
C GLU A 31 3.22 0.54 -11.42
N ALA A 32 3.80 -0.58 -11.87
CA ALA A 32 4.91 -1.23 -11.18
C ALA A 32 6.15 -0.33 -11.08
N ARG A 33 6.45 0.47 -12.11
CA ARG A 33 7.53 1.48 -12.05
C ARG A 33 7.19 2.58 -11.06
N ARG A 34 5.98 3.15 -11.14
CA ARG A 34 5.52 4.19 -10.21
C ARG A 34 5.65 3.76 -8.75
N LEU A 35 5.24 2.54 -8.42
CA LEU A 35 5.35 1.97 -7.07
C LEU A 35 6.81 1.83 -6.62
N GLY A 36 7.73 1.47 -7.55
CA GLY A 36 9.16 1.44 -7.28
C GLY A 36 9.72 2.83 -6.97
N ASP A 37 9.48 3.79 -7.86
CA ASP A 37 9.94 5.17 -7.71
C ASP A 37 9.41 5.80 -6.41
N GLN A 38 8.14 5.53 -6.06
CA GLN A 38 7.55 5.93 -4.78
C GLN A 38 8.28 5.31 -3.59
N ALA A 39 8.53 3.99 -3.64
CA ALA A 39 9.20 3.28 -2.56
C ALA A 39 10.61 3.83 -2.32
N ASP A 40 11.38 4.07 -3.39
CA ASP A 40 12.72 4.61 -3.33
C ASP A 40 12.73 6.05 -2.77
N ALA A 41 11.87 6.92 -3.29
CA ALA A 41 11.79 8.31 -2.84
C ALA A 41 11.38 8.46 -1.38
N LEU A 42 10.62 7.51 -0.85
CA LEU A 42 10.08 7.54 0.51
C LEU A 42 10.72 6.54 1.47
N ALA A 43 11.73 5.77 1.02
CA ALA A 43 12.31 4.67 1.79
C ALA A 43 12.78 5.09 3.19
N GLU A 44 13.50 6.21 3.30
CA GLU A 44 13.99 6.72 4.59
C GLU A 44 12.84 7.14 5.51
N LEU A 45 11.79 7.74 4.96
CA LEU A 45 10.63 8.21 5.72
C LEU A 45 9.79 7.04 6.24
N LEU A 46 9.44 6.11 5.35
CA LEU A 46 8.49 5.03 5.65
C LEU A 46 9.13 3.90 6.47
N HIS A 47 10.39 3.57 6.16
CA HIS A 47 11.11 2.52 6.86
C HIS A 47 11.92 3.01 8.08
N ALA A 48 11.90 4.32 8.42
CA ALA A 48 12.55 4.81 9.63
C ALA A 48 12.13 3.99 10.86
N GLY A 49 13.13 3.38 11.55
CA GLY A 49 12.86 2.50 12.69
C GLY A 49 12.24 1.14 12.35
N THR A 50 12.22 0.74 11.06
CA THR A 50 11.84 -0.62 10.64
C THR A 50 13.10 -1.41 10.32
N SER A 51 13.45 -2.34 11.20
CA SER A 51 14.46 -3.36 10.99
C SER A 51 14.13 -4.56 11.88
N TYR A 52 14.44 -5.75 11.39
CA TYR A 52 14.15 -6.99 12.10
C TYR A 52 15.44 -7.75 12.38
N PRO A 53 15.58 -8.38 13.55
CA PRO A 53 16.79 -9.10 13.93
C PRO A 53 17.12 -10.25 12.98
N ALA A 54 18.41 -10.53 12.82
CA ALA A 54 18.85 -11.71 12.10
C ALA A 54 18.25 -13.00 12.70
N GLY A 55 17.83 -13.93 11.85
CA GLY A 55 17.16 -15.16 12.24
C GLY A 55 15.68 -15.03 12.55
N SER A 56 15.11 -13.82 12.64
CA SER A 56 13.68 -13.66 12.85
C SER A 56 12.87 -14.00 11.58
N ARG A 57 11.67 -14.53 11.77
CA ARG A 57 10.70 -14.84 10.71
C ARG A 57 9.79 -13.63 10.52
N VAL A 58 9.83 -13.03 9.35
CA VAL A 58 9.09 -11.82 9.01
C VAL A 58 8.09 -12.14 7.89
N LEU A 59 6.81 -11.83 8.10
CA LEU A 59 5.80 -11.85 7.06
C LEU A 59 5.63 -10.45 6.48
N GLU A 60 5.86 -10.29 5.19
CA GLU A 60 5.41 -9.12 4.42
C GLU A 60 4.06 -9.44 3.79
N ALA A 61 3.00 -8.79 4.27
CA ALA A 61 1.63 -9.02 3.85
C ALA A 61 1.23 -8.03 2.75
N GLY A 62 0.91 -8.55 1.54
CA GLY A 62 0.58 -7.73 0.38
C GLY A 62 1.81 -7.08 -0.25
N CYS A 63 2.83 -7.87 -0.61
CA CYS A 63 4.10 -7.36 -1.12
C CYS A 63 3.99 -6.70 -2.51
N GLY A 64 2.88 -6.88 -3.23
CA GLY A 64 2.67 -6.35 -4.56
C GLY A 64 3.81 -6.71 -5.51
N VAL A 65 4.37 -5.71 -6.18
CA VAL A 65 5.49 -5.84 -7.12
C VAL A 65 6.87 -5.80 -6.44
N GLY A 66 6.93 -5.96 -5.11
CA GLY A 66 8.16 -6.04 -4.34
C GLY A 66 8.85 -4.70 -4.09
N ALA A 67 8.16 -3.58 -4.31
CA ALA A 67 8.73 -2.25 -4.14
C ALA A 67 9.19 -2.00 -2.69
N GLN A 68 8.42 -2.43 -1.70
CA GLN A 68 8.78 -2.32 -0.30
C GLN A 68 9.69 -3.48 0.16
N THR A 69 9.55 -4.66 -0.44
CA THR A 69 10.39 -5.84 -0.12
C THR A 69 11.87 -5.54 -0.27
N VAL A 70 12.27 -4.81 -1.31
CA VAL A 70 13.67 -4.40 -1.56
C VAL A 70 14.26 -3.64 -0.36
N HIS A 71 13.49 -2.71 0.20
CA HIS A 71 13.91 -1.91 1.37
C HIS A 71 13.85 -2.73 2.66
N LEU A 72 12.84 -3.58 2.80
CA LEU A 72 12.67 -4.43 3.97
C LEU A 72 13.86 -5.38 4.16
N VAL A 73 14.27 -6.09 3.09
CA VAL A 73 15.41 -7.02 3.15
C VAL A 73 16.74 -6.29 3.33
N ALA A 74 16.90 -5.10 2.74
CA ALA A 74 18.11 -4.29 2.90
C ALA A 74 18.31 -3.82 4.35
N ARG A 75 17.21 -3.49 5.04
CA ARG A 75 17.21 -3.00 6.43
C ARG A 75 17.16 -4.11 7.48
N SER A 76 16.92 -5.36 7.06
CA SER A 76 16.79 -6.52 7.94
C SER A 76 17.71 -7.66 7.50
N PRO A 77 19.04 -7.42 7.45
CA PRO A 77 19.98 -8.43 6.98
C PRO A 77 19.95 -9.67 7.89
N GLY A 78 19.78 -10.85 7.27
CA GLY A 78 19.71 -12.12 7.98
C GLY A 78 18.33 -12.47 8.55
N ALA A 79 17.30 -11.63 8.40
CA ALA A 79 15.92 -12.02 8.67
C ALA A 79 15.41 -12.96 7.56
N HIS A 80 14.51 -13.88 7.93
CA HIS A 80 13.82 -14.77 6.99
C HIS A 80 12.49 -14.14 6.58
N VAL A 81 12.47 -13.53 5.40
CA VAL A 81 11.27 -12.84 4.89
C VAL A 81 10.42 -13.81 4.08
N THR A 82 9.13 -13.92 4.44
CA THR A 82 8.09 -14.53 3.61
C THR A 82 7.20 -13.41 3.09
N ALA A 83 7.17 -13.23 1.78
CA ALA A 83 6.37 -12.20 1.11
C ALA A 83 5.14 -12.84 0.46
N VAL A 84 3.95 -12.30 0.76
CA VAL A 84 2.68 -12.82 0.24
C VAL A 84 1.92 -11.77 -0.54
N ASP A 85 1.24 -12.21 -1.62
CA ASP A 85 0.29 -11.42 -2.39
C ASP A 85 -0.74 -12.35 -3.04
N VAL A 86 -1.95 -11.84 -3.34
CA VAL A 86 -2.98 -12.62 -4.05
C VAL A 86 -2.69 -12.78 -5.54
N SER A 87 -1.93 -11.84 -6.12
CA SER A 87 -1.60 -11.76 -7.55
C SER A 87 -0.32 -12.53 -7.86
N ALA A 88 -0.44 -13.63 -8.59
CA ALA A 88 0.73 -14.37 -9.09
C ALA A 88 1.62 -13.52 -10.03
N ALA A 89 1.01 -12.60 -10.79
CA ALA A 89 1.74 -11.71 -11.68
C ALA A 89 2.57 -10.68 -10.89
N SER A 90 2.01 -10.12 -9.80
CA SER A 90 2.74 -9.23 -8.89
C SER A 90 3.91 -9.95 -8.23
N LEU A 91 3.70 -11.18 -7.73
CA LEU A 91 4.76 -11.99 -7.14
C LEU A 91 5.90 -12.30 -8.12
N ALA A 92 5.59 -12.55 -9.40
CA ALA A 92 6.62 -12.76 -10.42
C ALA A 92 7.47 -11.49 -10.63
N GLN A 93 6.84 -10.32 -10.67
CA GLN A 93 7.53 -9.04 -10.76
C GLN A 93 8.36 -8.74 -9.50
N ALA A 94 7.79 -8.99 -8.30
CA ALA A 94 8.48 -8.83 -7.03
C ALA A 94 9.76 -9.67 -6.94
N ARG A 95 9.66 -10.94 -7.34
CA ARG A 95 10.82 -11.86 -7.39
C ARG A 95 11.89 -11.35 -8.32
N ALA A 96 11.53 -10.92 -9.53
CA ALA A 96 12.47 -10.38 -10.50
C ALA A 96 13.15 -9.10 -9.98
N ARG A 97 12.38 -8.19 -9.38
CA ARG A 97 12.89 -6.94 -8.79
C ARG A 97 13.89 -7.22 -7.68
N VAL A 98 13.53 -8.04 -6.69
CA VAL A 98 14.42 -8.34 -5.56
C VAL A 98 15.69 -9.07 -6.04
N ALA A 99 15.58 -9.97 -7.01
CA ALA A 99 16.75 -10.64 -7.58
C ALA A 99 17.71 -9.64 -8.26
N ALA A 100 17.19 -8.62 -8.93
CA ALA A 100 17.99 -7.60 -9.61
C ALA A 100 18.61 -6.58 -8.62
N GLU A 101 17.82 -6.07 -7.67
CA GLU A 101 18.23 -4.96 -6.81
C GLU A 101 18.92 -5.42 -5.51
N ARG A 102 18.66 -6.66 -5.08
CA ARG A 102 19.22 -7.26 -3.84
C ARG A 102 19.69 -8.68 -4.12
N PRO A 103 20.70 -8.88 -4.98
CA PRO A 103 21.24 -10.20 -5.27
C PRO A 103 21.74 -10.83 -3.97
N GLY A 104 21.26 -12.06 -3.69
CA GLY A 104 21.58 -12.79 -2.47
C GLY A 104 20.55 -12.63 -1.33
N ALA A 105 19.57 -11.73 -1.42
CA ALA A 105 18.46 -11.70 -0.49
C ALA A 105 17.63 -13.00 -0.60
N ARG A 106 17.30 -13.59 0.56
CA ARG A 106 16.48 -14.81 0.64
C ARG A 106 15.07 -14.44 1.04
N VAL A 107 14.16 -14.48 0.06
CA VAL A 107 12.73 -14.23 0.27
C VAL A 107 11.95 -15.45 -0.17
N GLU A 108 11.09 -15.95 0.71
CA GLU A 108 10.09 -16.96 0.37
C GLU A 108 8.87 -16.25 -0.21
N TRP A 109 8.45 -16.64 -1.41
CA TRP A 109 7.31 -16.03 -2.12
C TRP A 109 6.13 -16.97 -2.10
N ARG A 110 4.99 -16.53 -1.55
CA ARG A 110 3.76 -17.33 -1.52
C ARG A 110 2.57 -16.55 -2.04
N ARG A 111 1.80 -17.18 -2.90
CA ARG A 111 0.47 -16.67 -3.24
C ARG A 111 -0.47 -16.98 -2.07
N ALA A 112 -1.05 -15.94 -1.46
CA ALA A 112 -1.99 -16.08 -0.35
C ALA A 112 -2.99 -14.93 -0.31
N ASP A 113 -4.17 -15.22 0.21
CA ASP A 113 -5.17 -14.22 0.60
C ASP A 113 -4.94 -13.86 2.08
N LEU A 114 -4.99 -12.57 2.42
CA LEU A 114 -4.84 -12.12 3.81
C LEU A 114 -6.00 -12.55 4.72
N TYR A 115 -7.14 -12.88 4.13
CA TYR A 115 -8.29 -13.43 4.84
C TYR A 115 -8.18 -14.96 5.10
N ASP A 116 -7.27 -15.65 4.38
CA ASP A 116 -7.05 -17.09 4.51
C ASP A 116 -5.56 -17.40 4.38
N LEU A 117 -4.78 -16.96 5.36
CA LEU A 117 -3.34 -17.16 5.38
C LEU A 117 -2.97 -18.63 5.62
N PRO A 118 -2.22 -19.28 4.70
CA PRO A 118 -1.88 -20.70 4.78
C PRO A 118 -0.71 -20.97 5.72
N PHE A 119 -0.73 -20.36 6.90
CA PHE A 119 0.27 -20.50 7.94
C PHE A 119 -0.39 -20.92 9.25
N GLY A 120 0.32 -21.74 10.04
CA GLY A 120 -0.09 -22.06 11.41
C GLY A 120 -0.06 -20.84 12.31
N ASP A 121 -0.68 -20.98 13.49
CA ASP A 121 -0.67 -19.95 14.52
C ASP A 121 0.77 -19.68 14.98
N ALA A 122 1.06 -18.44 15.33
CA ALA A 122 2.37 -18.00 15.82
C ALA A 122 3.56 -18.36 14.90
N ALA A 123 3.33 -18.44 13.58
CA ALA A 123 4.36 -18.79 12.59
C ALA A 123 5.43 -17.72 12.42
N PHE A 124 5.15 -16.45 12.75
CA PHE A 124 6.04 -15.31 12.51
C PHE A 124 6.37 -14.54 13.78
N ASP A 125 7.58 -13.98 13.82
CA ASP A 125 8.04 -13.10 14.88
C ASP A 125 7.61 -11.66 14.65
N HIS A 126 7.53 -11.27 13.36
CA HIS A 126 7.17 -9.93 12.92
C HIS A 126 6.27 -9.98 11.69
N VAL A 127 5.40 -8.98 11.56
CA VAL A 127 4.58 -8.75 10.36
C VAL A 127 4.80 -7.32 9.89
N PHE A 128 4.95 -7.13 8.58
CA PHE A 128 5.06 -5.84 7.91
C PHE A 128 3.95 -5.70 6.88
N VAL A 129 3.25 -4.56 6.90
CA VAL A 129 2.16 -4.20 5.99
C VAL A 129 2.41 -2.78 5.49
N CYS A 130 2.38 -2.54 4.18
CA CYS A 130 2.58 -1.21 3.62
C CYS A 130 1.70 -0.99 2.39
N PHE A 131 0.77 -0.04 2.48
CA PHE A 131 -0.19 0.33 1.42
C PHE A 131 -1.08 -0.83 0.98
N VAL A 132 -1.66 -1.55 1.93
CA VAL A 132 -2.49 -2.73 1.69
C VAL A 132 -3.87 -2.57 2.27
N LEU A 133 -3.98 -2.12 3.54
CA LEU A 133 -5.26 -2.06 4.25
C LEU A 133 -6.24 -1.12 3.55
N GLU A 134 -5.73 -0.07 2.91
CA GLU A 134 -6.53 0.90 2.14
C GLU A 134 -7.31 0.27 0.98
N HIS A 135 -6.90 -0.92 0.50
CA HIS A 135 -7.54 -1.64 -0.60
C HIS A 135 -8.50 -2.74 -0.12
N LEU A 136 -8.54 -3.03 1.17
CA LEU A 136 -9.31 -4.13 1.73
C LEU A 136 -10.72 -3.70 2.13
N ARG A 137 -11.71 -4.54 1.82
CA ARG A 137 -13.11 -4.33 2.25
C ARG A 137 -13.30 -4.52 3.75
N ASP A 138 -12.55 -5.45 4.32
CA ASP A 138 -12.54 -5.73 5.76
C ASP A 138 -11.10 -5.72 6.31
N PRO A 139 -10.52 -4.55 6.53
CA PRO A 139 -9.18 -4.45 7.11
C PRO A 139 -9.11 -5.03 8.53
N GLY A 140 -10.23 -5.05 9.27
CA GLY A 140 -10.30 -5.67 10.60
C GLY A 140 -10.12 -7.17 10.55
N GLY A 141 -10.81 -7.87 9.65
CA GLY A 141 -10.67 -9.31 9.43
C GLY A 141 -9.26 -9.70 8.99
N ALA A 142 -8.66 -8.93 8.07
CA ALA A 142 -7.26 -9.14 7.67
C ALA A 142 -6.29 -8.96 8.86
N LEU A 143 -6.45 -7.92 9.66
CA LEU A 143 -5.63 -7.68 10.87
C LEU A 143 -5.79 -8.81 11.91
N ALA A 144 -6.98 -9.37 12.07
CA ALA A 144 -7.20 -10.54 12.94
C ALA A 144 -6.46 -11.79 12.42
N GLY A 145 -6.49 -12.03 11.09
CA GLY A 145 -5.73 -13.10 10.45
C GLY A 145 -4.22 -12.93 10.64
N LEU A 146 -3.71 -11.70 10.46
CA LEU A 146 -2.31 -11.37 10.73
C LEU A 146 -1.92 -11.56 12.21
N ARG A 147 -2.82 -11.23 13.15
CA ARG A 147 -2.59 -11.47 14.57
C ARG A 147 -2.49 -12.96 14.89
N ARG A 148 -3.31 -13.81 14.28
CA ARG A 148 -3.25 -15.27 14.45
C ARG A 148 -1.89 -15.85 14.11
N VAL A 149 -1.33 -15.44 12.97
CA VAL A 149 -0.03 -15.96 12.49
C VAL A 149 1.18 -15.31 13.19
N LEU A 150 0.99 -14.21 13.90
CA LEU A 150 2.00 -13.52 14.69
C LEU A 150 2.08 -14.12 16.09
N ARG A 151 3.28 -14.54 16.53
CA ARG A 151 3.44 -15.12 17.87
C ARG A 151 3.07 -14.12 18.97
N PRO A 152 2.68 -14.60 20.19
CA PRO A 152 2.59 -13.75 21.37
C PRO A 152 3.89 -12.97 21.59
N GLY A 153 3.77 -11.67 21.87
CA GLY A 153 4.90 -10.75 21.96
C GLY A 153 5.55 -10.38 20.64
N GLY A 154 5.08 -10.93 19.51
CA GLY A 154 5.51 -10.54 18.15
C GLY A 154 5.00 -9.16 17.79
N THR A 155 5.65 -8.50 16.81
CA THR A 155 5.34 -7.11 16.44
C THR A 155 4.72 -7.01 15.04
N LEU A 156 3.75 -6.12 14.91
CA LEU A 156 3.18 -5.68 13.64
C LEU A 156 3.67 -4.26 13.34
N THR A 157 4.12 -4.02 12.11
CA THR A 157 4.36 -2.67 11.57
C THR A 157 3.41 -2.44 10.41
N VAL A 158 2.66 -1.35 10.44
CA VAL A 158 1.73 -0.93 9.35
C VAL A 158 2.07 0.47 8.90
N VAL A 159 2.07 0.70 7.59
CA VAL A 159 2.21 2.01 6.95
C VAL A 159 1.09 2.19 5.94
N GLU A 160 0.31 3.26 6.07
CA GLU A 160 -0.81 3.57 5.17
C GLU A 160 -0.87 5.06 4.83
N GLY A 161 -1.44 5.37 3.66
CA GLY A 161 -1.66 6.73 3.22
C GLY A 161 -2.93 7.36 3.80
N ASP A 162 -3.01 8.69 3.69
CA ASP A 162 -4.22 9.45 3.99
C ASP A 162 -4.42 10.52 2.91
N HIS A 163 -5.20 10.22 1.89
CA HIS A 163 -5.41 11.14 0.78
C HIS A 163 -6.11 12.43 1.19
N GLY A 164 -6.85 12.43 2.30
CA GLY A 164 -7.47 13.62 2.86
C GLY A 164 -6.50 14.57 3.57
N SER A 165 -5.22 14.19 3.69
CA SER A 165 -4.15 15.03 4.26
C SER A 165 -3.36 15.81 3.20
N ALA A 166 -3.76 15.75 1.93
CA ALA A 166 -3.08 16.46 0.86
C ALA A 166 -3.44 17.95 0.88
N PHE A 167 -2.42 18.80 1.04
CA PHE A 167 -2.53 20.26 0.92
C PHE A 167 -1.56 20.76 -0.14
N LEU A 168 -1.94 21.81 -0.84
CA LEU A 168 -1.14 22.35 -1.94
C LEU A 168 -1.22 23.90 -2.01
N HIS A 169 -0.13 24.49 -2.46
CA HIS A 169 -0.08 25.88 -2.88
C HIS A 169 0.50 25.96 -4.30
N PRO A 170 -0.02 26.80 -5.22
CA PRO A 170 -1.26 27.60 -5.05
C PRO A 170 -2.49 26.72 -4.85
N ASP A 171 -3.43 27.18 -4.02
CA ASP A 171 -4.65 26.45 -3.77
C ASP A 171 -5.49 26.27 -5.05
N SER A 172 -6.08 25.11 -5.20
CA SER A 172 -6.90 24.76 -6.36
C SER A 172 -8.10 23.92 -5.95
N ALA A 173 -9.29 24.53 -6.09
CA ALA A 173 -10.55 23.83 -5.84
C ALA A 173 -10.70 22.58 -6.75
N HIS A 174 -10.24 22.65 -8.01
CA HIS A 174 -10.28 21.51 -8.93
C HIS A 174 -9.31 20.39 -8.51
N ALA A 175 -8.11 20.73 -7.98
CA ALA A 175 -7.18 19.73 -7.47
C ALA A 175 -7.75 19.03 -6.22
N ARG A 176 -8.33 19.77 -5.28
CA ARG A 176 -9.02 19.19 -4.12
C ARG A 176 -10.18 18.28 -4.53
N ALA A 177 -10.99 18.71 -5.52
CA ALA A 177 -12.06 17.89 -6.05
C ALA A 177 -11.54 16.60 -6.70
N ALA A 178 -10.47 16.65 -7.51
CA ALA A 178 -9.87 15.46 -8.11
C ALA A 178 -9.36 14.46 -7.07
N ILE A 179 -8.75 14.94 -5.98
CA ILE A 179 -8.33 14.09 -4.86
C ILE A 179 -9.55 13.47 -4.16
N ALA A 180 -10.60 14.24 -3.92
CA ALA A 180 -11.84 13.74 -3.31
C ALA A 180 -12.52 12.68 -4.20
N HIS A 181 -12.52 12.86 -5.52
CA HIS A 181 -13.07 11.88 -6.47
C HIS A 181 -12.25 10.58 -6.51
N LEU A 182 -10.91 10.66 -6.43
CA LEU A 182 -10.08 9.47 -6.26
C LEU A 182 -10.48 8.68 -5.00
N ALA A 183 -10.62 9.37 -3.86
CA ALA A 183 -11.06 8.75 -2.62
C ALA A 183 -12.47 8.14 -2.73
N ALA A 184 -13.39 8.80 -3.44
CA ALA A 184 -14.74 8.28 -3.69
C ALA A 184 -14.71 7.01 -4.56
N LEU A 185 -13.88 6.97 -5.60
CA LEU A 185 -13.69 5.77 -6.42
C LEU A 185 -13.14 4.60 -5.61
N GLN A 186 -12.14 4.85 -4.76
CA GLN A 186 -11.58 3.83 -3.88
C GLN A 186 -12.63 3.30 -2.88
N ALA A 187 -13.43 4.19 -2.30
CA ALA A 187 -14.54 3.81 -1.42
C ALA A 187 -15.61 2.99 -2.16
N ALA A 188 -15.95 3.36 -3.39
CA ALA A 188 -16.88 2.59 -4.23
C ALA A 188 -16.37 1.18 -4.57
N ALA A 189 -15.04 1.01 -4.66
CA ALA A 189 -14.39 -0.30 -4.82
C ALA A 189 -14.29 -1.09 -3.49
N GLY A 190 -14.69 -0.49 -2.36
CA GLY A 190 -14.68 -1.10 -1.03
C GLY A 190 -13.42 -0.82 -0.22
N GLY A 191 -12.53 0.06 -0.68
CA GLY A 191 -11.35 0.50 0.03
C GLY A 191 -11.58 1.76 0.89
N ASP A 192 -10.52 2.26 1.52
CA ASP A 192 -10.54 3.47 2.35
C ASP A 192 -9.27 4.30 2.15
N ALA A 193 -9.35 5.33 1.30
CA ALA A 193 -8.27 6.27 1.01
C ALA A 193 -7.82 7.11 2.23
N LEU A 194 -8.54 7.04 3.35
CA LEU A 194 -8.28 7.79 4.57
C LEU A 194 -7.84 6.88 5.73
N ILE A 195 -7.55 5.62 5.45
CA ILE A 195 -7.32 4.58 6.48
C ILE A 195 -6.14 4.90 7.38
N GLY A 196 -5.12 5.62 6.89
CA GLY A 196 -3.93 5.96 7.65
C GLY A 196 -4.24 6.61 8.99
N ARG A 197 -5.16 7.60 9.02
CA ARG A 197 -5.59 8.28 10.26
C ARG A 197 -6.33 7.35 11.25
N ARG A 198 -6.78 6.19 10.77
CA ARG A 198 -7.57 5.21 11.53
C ARG A 198 -6.74 4.04 12.04
N LEU A 199 -5.43 3.98 11.76
CA LEU A 199 -4.60 2.83 12.14
C LEU A 199 -4.69 2.49 13.63
N ARG A 200 -4.61 3.49 14.52
CA ARG A 200 -4.68 3.24 15.96
C ARG A 200 -5.99 2.58 16.39
N PRO A 201 -7.18 3.11 16.11
CA PRO A 201 -8.44 2.45 16.48
C PRO A 201 -8.64 1.11 15.78
N LEU A 202 -8.21 0.93 14.52
CA LEU A 202 -8.29 -0.35 13.81
C LEU A 202 -7.45 -1.43 14.49
N LEU A 203 -6.21 -1.13 14.84
CA LEU A 203 -5.32 -2.07 15.54
C LEU A 203 -5.85 -2.42 16.93
N ALA A 204 -6.38 -1.45 17.68
CA ALA A 204 -6.99 -1.69 18.98
C ALA A 204 -8.22 -2.61 18.87
N ALA A 205 -9.10 -2.36 17.89
CA ALA A 205 -10.27 -3.19 17.63
C ALA A 205 -9.90 -4.63 17.20
N ALA A 206 -8.78 -4.81 16.49
CA ALA A 206 -8.24 -6.12 16.12
C ALA A 206 -7.50 -6.83 17.26
N GLY A 207 -7.44 -6.26 18.47
CA GLY A 207 -6.89 -6.88 19.67
C GLY A 207 -5.37 -6.75 19.82
N TYR A 208 -4.73 -5.83 19.09
CA TYR A 208 -3.32 -5.51 19.31
C TYR A 208 -3.13 -4.59 20.51
N ALA A 209 -1.98 -4.71 21.19
CA ALA A 209 -1.58 -3.89 22.34
C ALA A 209 -0.30 -3.08 22.02
N GLY A 210 0.10 -2.19 22.94
CA GLY A 210 1.33 -1.41 22.80
C GLY A 210 1.38 -0.55 21.52
N ILE A 211 0.23 -0.06 21.08
CA ILE A 211 0.09 0.63 19.79
C ILE A 211 0.74 2.01 19.86
N ALA A 212 1.81 2.20 19.06
CA ALA A 212 2.42 3.48 18.78
C ALA A 212 2.14 3.86 17.32
N ALA A 213 1.32 4.88 17.11
CA ALA A 213 0.96 5.38 15.78
C ALA A 213 1.30 6.86 15.65
N GLY A 214 1.83 7.26 14.49
CA GLY A 214 2.17 8.65 14.25
C GLY A 214 2.32 8.99 12.75
N PRO A 215 2.25 10.29 12.42
CA PRO A 215 2.37 10.76 11.05
C PRO A 215 3.81 10.61 10.54
N ARG A 216 3.92 10.46 9.22
CA ARG A 216 5.13 10.54 8.41
C ARG A 216 4.83 11.51 7.27
N THR A 217 5.30 12.72 7.40
CA THR A 217 4.92 13.81 6.51
C THR A 217 5.91 13.97 5.37
N VAL A 218 5.38 14.02 4.16
CA VAL A 218 6.09 14.50 2.97
C VAL A 218 5.72 15.95 2.78
N TYR A 219 6.73 16.79 2.61
CA TYR A 219 6.57 18.19 2.22
C TYR A 219 7.54 18.50 1.09
N THR A 220 7.03 19.04 -0.01
CA THR A 220 7.83 19.43 -1.17
C THR A 220 7.65 20.91 -1.48
N ASP A 221 8.74 21.53 -1.87
CA ASP A 221 8.87 22.93 -2.26
C ASP A 221 10.02 23.09 -3.28
N ALA A 222 10.35 24.32 -3.62
CA ALA A 222 11.43 24.64 -4.56
C ALA A 222 12.83 24.17 -4.09
N ASP A 223 13.04 24.01 -2.78
CA ASP A 223 14.32 23.56 -2.22
C ASP A 223 14.48 22.02 -2.30
N ARG A 224 13.40 21.31 -2.67
CA ARG A 224 13.35 19.84 -2.79
C ARG A 224 12.86 19.36 -4.14
N PRO A 225 13.47 19.82 -5.26
CA PRO A 225 12.94 19.55 -6.61
C PRO A 225 12.92 18.06 -6.94
N ALA A 226 13.91 17.28 -6.49
CA ALA A 226 13.93 15.84 -6.71
C ALA A 226 12.77 15.12 -6.01
N LEU A 227 12.43 15.53 -4.80
CA LEU A 227 11.29 14.96 -4.07
C LEU A 227 9.96 15.43 -4.69
N ALA A 228 9.86 16.68 -5.15
CA ALA A 228 8.68 17.18 -5.85
C ALA A 228 8.45 16.40 -7.15
N GLU A 229 9.50 16.13 -7.93
CA GLU A 229 9.42 15.30 -9.14
C GLU A 229 9.00 13.86 -8.82
N ALA A 230 9.69 13.20 -7.88
CA ALA A 230 9.45 11.80 -7.59
C ALA A 230 8.09 11.57 -6.88
N PHE A 231 7.75 12.37 -5.88
CA PHE A 231 6.53 12.17 -5.10
C PHE A 231 5.35 12.97 -5.63
N THR A 232 5.45 14.30 -5.72
CA THR A 232 4.29 15.13 -6.09
C THR A 232 3.84 14.85 -7.52
N LEU A 233 4.78 14.77 -8.48
CA LEU A 233 4.46 14.52 -9.88
C LEU A 233 4.39 13.02 -10.20
N GLY A 234 5.49 12.31 -9.97
CA GLY A 234 5.65 10.91 -10.39
C GLY A 234 4.77 9.94 -9.62
N THR A 235 4.42 10.25 -8.38
CA THR A 235 3.58 9.40 -7.54
C THR A 235 2.17 9.94 -7.42
N PHE A 236 1.97 11.04 -6.70
CA PHE A 236 0.63 11.49 -6.30
C PHE A 236 -0.19 12.02 -7.47
N THR A 237 0.39 12.93 -8.26
CA THR A 237 -0.30 13.46 -9.45
C THR A 237 -0.55 12.37 -10.50
N ALA A 238 0.41 11.45 -10.69
CA ALA A 238 0.25 10.35 -11.63
C ALA A 238 -0.88 9.39 -11.18
N MET A 239 -0.98 9.10 -9.89
CA MET A 239 -2.05 8.29 -9.31
C MET A 239 -3.42 8.94 -9.53
N VAL A 240 -3.57 10.24 -9.23
CA VAL A 240 -4.80 10.99 -9.50
C VAL A 240 -5.10 10.96 -11.00
N ALA A 241 -4.15 11.29 -11.86
CA ALA A 241 -4.35 11.34 -13.31
C ALA A 241 -4.79 9.99 -13.91
N ALA A 242 -4.35 8.87 -13.34
CA ALA A 242 -4.64 7.54 -13.86
C ALA A 242 -6.14 7.17 -13.82
N VAL A 243 -6.90 7.68 -12.86
CA VAL A 243 -8.32 7.34 -12.68
C VAL A 243 -9.29 8.32 -13.34
N ARG A 244 -8.80 9.17 -14.27
CA ARG A 244 -9.63 10.13 -15.02
C ARG A 244 -10.84 9.50 -15.69
N GLY A 245 -10.61 8.39 -16.38
CA GLY A 245 -11.68 7.70 -17.12
C GLY A 245 -12.78 7.21 -16.20
N ASP A 246 -12.39 6.61 -15.09
CA ASP A 246 -13.32 6.06 -14.10
C ASP A 246 -14.11 7.16 -13.38
N ALA A 247 -13.46 8.28 -13.04
CA ALA A 247 -14.13 9.43 -12.41
C ALA A 247 -15.18 10.07 -13.34
N VAL A 248 -14.87 10.20 -14.64
CA VAL A 248 -15.80 10.72 -15.65
C VAL A 248 -16.93 9.72 -15.89
N ALA A 249 -16.63 8.43 -16.04
CA ALA A 249 -17.63 7.39 -16.25
C ALA A 249 -18.59 7.25 -15.06
N ALA A 250 -18.10 7.46 -13.84
CA ALA A 250 -18.91 7.48 -12.62
C ALA A 250 -19.71 8.78 -12.43
N GLY A 251 -19.59 9.76 -13.34
CA GLY A 251 -20.31 11.04 -13.27
C GLY A 251 -19.84 11.97 -12.14
N LEU A 252 -18.67 11.72 -11.55
CA LEU A 252 -18.13 12.53 -10.46
C LEU A 252 -17.61 13.89 -10.92
N THR A 253 -17.21 13.98 -12.20
CA THR A 253 -16.56 15.17 -12.76
C THR A 253 -16.72 15.24 -14.27
N THR A 254 -16.40 16.40 -14.85
CA THR A 254 -16.20 16.51 -16.30
C THR A 254 -14.74 16.30 -16.69
N PRO A 255 -14.44 15.90 -17.96
CA PRO A 255 -13.07 15.81 -18.43
C PRO A 255 -12.26 17.10 -18.23
N ALA A 256 -12.90 18.26 -18.47
CA ALA A 256 -12.24 19.57 -18.34
C ALA A 256 -11.94 19.93 -16.88
N ASP A 257 -12.84 19.62 -15.94
CA ASP A 257 -12.61 19.88 -14.52
C ASP A 257 -11.51 19.00 -13.96
N TRP A 258 -11.49 17.71 -14.36
CA TRP A 258 -10.41 16.80 -14.01
C TRP A 258 -9.05 17.29 -14.49
N ASP A 259 -8.98 17.69 -15.75
CA ASP A 259 -7.72 18.17 -16.35
C ASP A 259 -7.23 19.45 -15.65
N ARG A 260 -8.14 20.35 -15.23
CA ARG A 260 -7.82 21.49 -14.36
C ARG A 260 -7.30 21.04 -12.99
N GLY A 261 -7.88 19.99 -12.42
CA GLY A 261 -7.43 19.42 -11.16
C GLY A 261 -6.01 18.89 -11.22
N VAL A 262 -5.70 18.09 -12.26
CA VAL A 262 -4.36 17.55 -12.51
C VAL A 262 -3.35 18.68 -12.80
N ALA A 263 -3.77 19.72 -13.53
CA ALA A 263 -2.93 20.90 -13.77
C ALA A 263 -2.61 21.65 -12.47
N GLY A 264 -3.58 21.76 -11.54
CA GLY A 264 -3.36 22.31 -10.20
C GLY A 264 -2.34 21.52 -9.38
N LEU A 265 -2.39 20.19 -9.42
CA LEU A 265 -1.40 19.33 -8.75
C LEU A 265 0.00 19.50 -9.36
N ARG A 266 0.10 19.58 -10.68
CA ARG A 266 1.38 19.84 -11.36
C ARG A 266 1.96 21.19 -11.01
N ARG A 267 1.12 22.21 -10.87
CA ARG A 267 1.55 23.55 -10.48
C ARG A 267 2.12 23.56 -9.04
N ALA A 268 1.58 22.74 -8.14
CA ALA A 268 2.09 22.62 -6.77
C ALA A 268 3.52 22.05 -6.69
N ALA A 269 4.03 21.44 -7.75
CA ALA A 269 5.42 20.99 -7.86
C ALA A 269 6.33 22.03 -8.57
N GLY A 270 5.80 23.20 -8.95
CA GLY A 270 6.56 24.28 -9.59
C GLY A 270 7.38 25.11 -8.59
N ALA A 271 8.11 26.09 -9.11
CA ALA A 271 9.04 26.91 -8.33
C ALA A 271 8.38 27.73 -7.21
N ASP A 272 7.11 28.12 -7.38
CA ASP A 272 6.30 28.84 -6.39
C ASP A 272 5.29 27.93 -5.69
N GLY A 273 5.41 26.61 -5.90
CA GLY A 273 4.49 25.61 -5.39
C GLY A 273 4.96 24.94 -4.12
N THR A 274 3.99 24.43 -3.35
CA THR A 274 4.25 23.49 -2.25
C THR A 274 3.22 22.38 -2.24
N PHE A 275 3.62 21.20 -1.81
CA PHE A 275 2.72 20.07 -1.63
C PHE A 275 3.03 19.36 -0.31
N HIS A 276 1.99 19.02 0.43
CA HIS A 276 2.05 18.28 1.69
C HIS A 276 1.18 17.04 1.63
N TYR A 277 1.70 15.93 2.17
CA TYR A 277 0.97 14.68 2.31
C TYR A 277 1.40 13.93 3.57
N THR A 278 0.48 13.22 4.22
CA THR A 278 0.78 12.44 5.41
C THR A 278 0.51 10.97 5.19
N PHE A 279 1.53 10.16 5.41
CA PHE A 279 1.39 8.74 5.71
C PHE A 279 1.27 8.57 7.22
N PHE A 280 0.67 7.48 7.65
CA PHE A 280 0.68 7.08 9.05
C PHE A 280 1.42 5.76 9.18
N LYS A 281 2.31 5.69 10.17
CA LYS A 281 3.01 4.49 10.57
C LYS A 281 2.58 4.09 11.96
N ALA A 282 2.23 2.83 12.13
CA ALA A 282 1.90 2.25 13.42
C ALA A 282 2.76 1.02 13.68
N THR A 283 3.17 0.84 14.93
CA THR A 283 3.72 -0.41 15.46
C THR A 283 2.82 -0.89 16.58
N ALA A 284 2.68 -2.20 16.69
CA ALA A 284 1.84 -2.82 17.70
C ALA A 284 2.37 -4.21 18.08
N VAL A 285 1.91 -4.75 19.18
CA VAL A 285 2.31 -6.06 19.71
C VAL A 285 1.09 -6.99 19.77
N ASN A 286 1.27 -8.25 19.40
CA ASN A 286 0.29 -9.29 19.68
C ASN A 286 0.38 -9.65 21.18
N PRO A 287 -0.65 -9.37 22.00
CA PRO A 287 -0.58 -9.66 23.43
C PRO A 287 -0.73 -11.16 23.76
N GLY A 288 -1.20 -11.97 22.81
CA GLY A 288 -1.54 -13.38 22.98
C GLY A 288 -3.03 -13.66 22.89
#